data_cef593ccc816b47c7095638abebdf564
#
_entry.id   cef593ccc816b47c7095638abebdf564
#
_cell.length_a   1.000
_cell.length_b   1.000
_cell.length_c   1.000
_cell.angle_alpha   90.00
_cell.angle_beta   90.00
_cell.angle_gamma   90.00
#
_symmetry.space_group_name_H-M   'P 1'
#
loop_
_entity.id
_entity.type
_entity.pdbx_description
1 polymer ?
#
loop_
_entity_poly.entity_id
_entity_poly.type
_entity_poly.pdbx_seq_one_letter_code
_entity_poly.pdbx_strand_id
1 'polypeptide(L)'
;MFRNFKVVSRVVFGRGCFNQLDDILSGKRKATDSFMVFLMDDVFKNSALEERLPLKDQDLLLWVNVDDEPKTAYVDELTQDVRTYIQSGLERLPDGVIGIGGGSTMDLAKAVALMLTNPGSSADYQGWDLINNPAIYHVAIPTLSGTGAEVSRTTVLTGPEKKLGINSDYTVFDQIVLDPDLTSGAPADQRFYTGMDCYIHCVESLTGTFLNAFSQSYGEKAMDLCREVFLEHGPDSNGKLMMASYFGGMSIAYSQVGICHALSYGLSFVLDLHHGIGNCIAFDYLEEFYPEGVREFREMMEKHGIKLPRGLVSGMGSNDLDKMIDVALVLDPLWENALGPDWKKIMTRDKIRELYQKM
;
A
#
# COMPACT_ATOMS: atom_id res chain seq x y z
N MET A 1 11.35 -13.34 18.63
CA MET A 1 10.01 -12.73 18.77
C MET A 1 9.02 -13.59 18.00
N PHE A 2 7.91 -13.99 18.61
CA PHE A 2 6.85 -14.70 17.89
C PHE A 2 5.98 -13.65 17.18
N ARG A 3 5.72 -13.84 15.90
CA ARG A 3 4.82 -13.00 15.13
C ARG A 3 3.67 -13.87 14.63
N ASN A 4 2.46 -13.49 14.95
CA ASN A 4 1.25 -14.07 14.38
C ASN A 4 0.70 -13.08 13.37
N PHE A 5 0.41 -13.55 12.16
CA PHE A 5 -0.13 -12.70 11.13
C PHE A 5 -1.46 -13.27 10.64
N LYS A 6 -2.47 -12.44 10.62
CA LYS A 6 -3.68 -12.72 9.86
C LYS A 6 -3.30 -12.63 8.38
N VAL A 7 -3.75 -13.59 7.61
CA VAL A 7 -3.65 -13.59 6.15
C VAL A 7 -5.03 -13.44 5.54
N VAL A 8 -5.09 -12.96 4.30
CA VAL A 8 -6.33 -12.88 3.54
C VAL A 8 -6.97 -14.27 3.46
N SER A 9 -8.24 -14.36 3.86
CA SER A 9 -8.93 -15.65 3.99
C SER A 9 -9.30 -16.24 2.63
N ARG A 10 -9.52 -15.40 1.61
CA ARG A 10 -9.92 -15.83 0.27
C ARG A 10 -9.22 -14.99 -0.80
N VAL A 11 -8.58 -15.67 -1.73
CA VAL A 11 -7.95 -15.08 -2.91
C VAL A 11 -8.65 -15.63 -4.14
N VAL A 12 -9.16 -14.74 -4.99
CA VAL A 12 -9.64 -15.08 -6.33
C VAL A 12 -8.63 -14.49 -7.32
N PHE A 13 -8.06 -15.31 -8.16
CA PHE A 13 -7.02 -14.88 -9.11
C PHE A 13 -7.28 -15.42 -10.50
N GLY A 14 -7.15 -14.57 -11.49
CA GLY A 14 -7.18 -14.92 -12.91
C GLY A 14 -7.83 -13.85 -13.76
N ARG A 15 -7.52 -13.85 -15.06
CA ARG A 15 -8.09 -12.89 -16.02
C ARG A 15 -9.60 -13.02 -16.09
N GLY A 16 -10.29 -11.89 -16.02
CA GLY A 16 -11.75 -11.81 -16.03
C GLY A 16 -12.43 -12.24 -14.72
N CYS A 17 -11.67 -12.55 -13.65
CA CYS A 17 -12.28 -12.98 -12.39
C CYS A 17 -13.09 -11.88 -11.69
N PHE A 18 -12.87 -10.60 -12.02
CA PHE A 18 -13.72 -9.50 -11.60
C PHE A 18 -15.21 -9.72 -11.93
N ASN A 19 -15.52 -10.43 -13.03
CA ASN A 19 -16.90 -10.73 -13.41
C ASN A 19 -17.63 -11.64 -12.40
N GLN A 20 -16.90 -12.26 -11.45
CA GLN A 20 -17.49 -13.06 -10.36
C GLN A 20 -17.84 -12.21 -9.13
N LEU A 21 -17.65 -10.88 -9.18
CA LEU A 21 -17.81 -10.03 -8.01
C LEU A 21 -19.23 -10.09 -7.43
N ASP A 22 -20.27 -10.15 -8.26
CA ASP A 22 -21.65 -10.29 -7.76
C ASP A 22 -21.84 -11.59 -6.96
N ASP A 23 -21.35 -12.72 -7.48
CA ASP A 23 -21.41 -14.01 -6.78
C ASP A 23 -20.62 -13.98 -5.48
N ILE A 24 -19.45 -13.34 -5.49
CA ILE A 24 -18.58 -13.18 -4.31
C ILE A 24 -19.32 -12.42 -3.20
N LEU A 25 -19.97 -11.31 -3.56
CA LEU A 25 -20.66 -10.44 -2.63
C LEU A 25 -22.02 -10.99 -2.18
N SER A 26 -22.68 -11.79 -3.03
CA SER A 26 -24.02 -12.33 -2.75
C SER A 26 -24.09 -13.09 -1.43
N GLY A 27 -23.08 -13.88 -1.12
CA GLY A 27 -22.98 -14.63 0.14
C GLY A 27 -22.82 -13.77 1.42
N LYS A 28 -22.59 -12.46 1.26
CA LYS A 28 -22.47 -11.49 2.37
C LYS A 28 -23.73 -10.66 2.56
N ARG A 29 -24.55 -10.52 1.55
CA ARG A 29 -25.85 -9.85 1.60
C ARG A 29 -26.84 -10.72 2.36
N LYS A 30 -27.06 -10.40 3.65
CA LYS A 30 -27.79 -11.28 4.60
C LYS A 30 -29.26 -10.93 4.74
N ALA A 31 -29.69 -9.77 4.29
CA ALA A 31 -31.04 -9.25 4.46
C ALA A 31 -31.52 -8.52 3.20
N THR A 32 -32.81 -8.26 3.10
CA THR A 32 -33.41 -7.51 1.98
C THR A 32 -32.98 -6.05 1.94
N ASP A 33 -32.58 -5.50 3.09
CA ASP A 33 -32.00 -4.16 3.28
C ASP A 33 -30.47 -4.15 3.31
N SER A 34 -29.85 -5.23 2.82
CA SER A 34 -28.40 -5.36 2.69
C SER A 34 -27.83 -4.34 1.72
N PHE A 35 -26.75 -3.68 2.10
CA PHE A 35 -26.00 -2.81 1.20
C PHE A 35 -24.50 -2.94 1.38
N MET A 36 -23.76 -2.58 0.33
CA MET A 36 -22.31 -2.52 0.29
C MET A 36 -21.87 -1.09 0.03
N VAL A 37 -20.68 -0.74 0.52
CA VAL A 37 -20.00 0.52 0.19
C VAL A 37 -18.87 0.22 -0.77
N PHE A 38 -18.90 0.84 -1.94
CA PHE A 38 -17.83 0.76 -2.94
C PHE A 38 -17.02 2.06 -2.86
N LEU A 39 -15.73 1.95 -2.59
CA LEU A 39 -14.76 3.01 -2.72
C LEU A 39 -13.98 2.77 -4.00
N MET A 40 -14.18 3.61 -5.00
CA MET A 40 -13.57 3.44 -6.31
C MET A 40 -12.77 4.67 -6.70
N ASP A 41 -11.55 4.46 -7.18
CA ASP A 41 -10.68 5.50 -7.69
C ASP A 41 -11.39 6.30 -8.79
N ASP A 42 -11.40 7.62 -8.68
CA ASP A 42 -12.20 8.49 -9.54
C ASP A 42 -11.67 8.55 -10.98
N VAL A 43 -10.48 8.05 -11.25
CA VAL A 43 -9.96 7.84 -12.61
C VAL A 43 -10.85 6.91 -13.44
N PHE A 44 -11.65 6.08 -12.79
CA PHE A 44 -12.56 5.14 -13.46
C PHE A 44 -13.97 5.69 -13.68
N LYS A 45 -14.24 6.94 -13.37
CA LYS A 45 -15.55 7.57 -13.69
C LYS A 45 -15.83 7.51 -15.20
N ASN A 46 -17.02 7.08 -15.55
CA ASN A 46 -17.47 6.90 -16.92
C ASN A 46 -16.64 5.89 -17.74
N SER A 47 -16.00 4.94 -17.07
CA SER A 47 -15.21 3.88 -17.71
C SER A 47 -16.00 2.57 -17.84
N ALA A 48 -15.52 1.69 -18.72
CA ALA A 48 -16.07 0.33 -18.84
C ALA A 48 -15.96 -0.49 -17.53
N LEU A 49 -15.08 -0.12 -16.61
CA LEU A 49 -14.97 -0.79 -15.31
C LEU A 49 -16.13 -0.38 -14.39
N GLU A 50 -16.53 0.90 -14.40
CA GLU A 50 -17.71 1.36 -13.67
C GLU A 50 -18.97 0.63 -14.10
N GLU A 51 -19.18 0.48 -15.43
CA GLU A 51 -20.35 -0.21 -15.98
C GLU A 51 -20.45 -1.68 -15.57
N ARG A 52 -19.33 -2.28 -15.14
CA ARG A 52 -19.27 -3.68 -14.69
C ARG A 52 -19.49 -3.86 -13.20
N LEU A 53 -19.68 -2.79 -12.44
CA LEU A 53 -19.93 -2.89 -11.00
C LEU A 53 -21.28 -3.56 -10.75
N PRO A 54 -21.34 -4.59 -9.89
CA PRO A 54 -22.59 -5.28 -9.56
C PRO A 54 -23.37 -4.55 -8.47
N LEU A 55 -23.61 -3.24 -8.68
CA LEU A 55 -24.33 -2.40 -7.72
C LEU A 55 -25.80 -2.84 -7.60
N LYS A 56 -26.32 -2.83 -6.38
CA LYS A 56 -27.74 -2.96 -6.08
C LYS A 56 -28.32 -1.61 -5.66
N ASP A 57 -29.62 -1.46 -5.67
CA ASP A 57 -30.34 -0.18 -5.46
C ASP A 57 -29.93 0.57 -4.18
N GLN A 58 -29.54 -0.18 -3.13
CA GLN A 58 -29.15 0.35 -1.82
C GLN A 58 -27.63 0.48 -1.65
N ASP A 59 -26.84 0.08 -2.64
CA ASP A 59 -25.38 0.19 -2.52
C ASP A 59 -24.93 1.64 -2.63
N LEU A 60 -23.90 1.99 -1.88
CA LEU A 60 -23.28 3.30 -1.92
C LEU A 60 -21.96 3.22 -2.71
N LEU A 61 -21.90 3.98 -3.80
CA LEU A 61 -20.64 4.19 -4.55
C LEU A 61 -20.06 5.54 -4.17
N LEU A 62 -18.87 5.55 -3.60
CA LEU A 62 -18.06 6.72 -3.30
C LEU A 62 -16.85 6.75 -4.22
N TRP A 63 -16.73 7.82 -4.99
CA TRP A 63 -15.55 8.09 -5.78
C TRP A 63 -14.47 8.70 -4.89
N VAL A 64 -13.29 8.10 -4.89
CA VAL A 64 -12.17 8.59 -4.10
C VAL A 64 -11.11 9.22 -4.99
N ASN A 65 -10.70 10.43 -4.63
CA ASN A 65 -9.56 11.07 -5.26
C ASN A 65 -8.29 10.62 -4.53
N VAL A 66 -7.33 10.14 -5.30
CA VAL A 66 -6.03 9.64 -4.81
C VAL A 66 -4.86 10.30 -5.51
N ASP A 67 -5.05 11.52 -6.03
CA ASP A 67 -3.98 12.36 -6.56
C ASP A 67 -2.95 12.74 -5.49
N ASP A 68 -3.40 12.81 -4.23
CA ASP A 68 -2.56 12.94 -3.05
C ASP A 68 -2.44 11.59 -2.31
N GLU A 69 -1.44 11.47 -1.44
CA GLU A 69 -1.34 10.35 -0.50
C GLU A 69 -2.55 10.30 0.45
N PRO A 70 -3.05 9.11 0.83
CA PRO A 70 -4.23 8.98 1.69
C PRO A 70 -4.04 9.70 3.03
N LYS A 71 -4.98 10.62 3.36
CA LYS A 71 -4.94 11.42 4.58
C LYS A 71 -5.96 10.92 5.59
N THR A 72 -5.61 10.97 6.88
CA THR A 72 -6.54 10.60 7.97
C THR A 72 -7.81 11.44 7.94
N ALA A 73 -7.70 12.73 7.66
CA ALA A 73 -8.88 13.61 7.53
C ALA A 73 -9.83 13.14 6.41
N TYR A 74 -9.31 12.64 5.30
CA TYR A 74 -10.12 12.12 4.20
C TYR A 74 -10.80 10.79 4.55
N VAL A 75 -10.12 9.92 5.30
CA VAL A 75 -10.75 8.72 5.88
C VAL A 75 -11.93 9.08 6.78
N ASP A 76 -11.75 10.09 7.63
CA ASP A 76 -12.80 10.54 8.57
C ASP A 76 -13.99 11.14 7.80
N GLU A 77 -13.74 11.90 6.72
CA GLU A 77 -14.76 12.41 5.81
C GLU A 77 -15.56 11.28 5.15
N LEU A 78 -14.87 10.34 4.48
CA LEU A 78 -15.52 9.20 3.83
C LEU A 78 -16.32 8.35 4.83
N THR A 79 -15.78 8.16 6.04
CA THR A 79 -16.50 7.45 7.11
C THR A 79 -17.76 8.18 7.53
N GLN A 80 -17.69 9.51 7.59
CA GLN A 80 -18.86 10.33 7.91
C GLN A 80 -19.92 10.29 6.79
N ASP A 81 -19.51 10.27 5.53
CA ASP A 81 -20.42 10.11 4.39
C ASP A 81 -21.20 8.80 4.48
N VAL A 82 -20.51 7.70 4.77
CA VAL A 82 -21.18 6.40 5.00
C VAL A 82 -22.14 6.46 6.18
N ARG A 83 -21.75 7.08 7.29
CA ARG A 83 -22.65 7.26 8.47
C ARG A 83 -23.88 8.10 8.14
N THR A 84 -23.70 9.17 7.35
CA THR A 84 -24.80 10.01 6.90
C THR A 84 -25.75 9.23 5.99
N TYR A 85 -25.21 8.41 5.09
CA TYR A 85 -26.02 7.53 4.26
C TYR A 85 -26.82 6.52 5.08
N ILE A 86 -26.22 5.91 6.12
CA ILE A 86 -26.92 5.03 7.04
C ILE A 86 -28.10 5.75 7.71
N GLN A 87 -27.90 6.97 8.19
CA GLN A 87 -28.91 7.78 8.87
C GLN A 87 -30.07 8.21 7.95
N SER A 88 -29.90 8.16 6.64
CA SER A 88 -30.94 8.53 5.67
C SER A 88 -32.06 7.49 5.53
N GLY A 89 -32.04 6.38 6.28
CA GLY A 89 -33.12 5.41 6.36
C GLY A 89 -32.73 3.94 6.39
N LEU A 90 -31.42 3.61 6.47
CA LEU A 90 -30.97 2.21 6.49
C LEU A 90 -30.86 1.61 7.90
N GLU A 91 -30.59 2.42 8.92
CA GLU A 91 -30.49 2.03 10.32
C GLU A 91 -29.55 0.84 10.65
N ARG A 92 -28.63 0.50 9.74
CA ARG A 92 -27.66 -0.60 9.89
C ARG A 92 -26.33 -0.28 9.24
N LEU A 93 -25.26 -0.93 9.71
CA LEU A 93 -23.95 -0.89 9.07
C LEU A 93 -23.96 -1.64 7.71
N PRO A 94 -23.12 -1.26 6.74
CA PRO A 94 -22.98 -1.99 5.50
C PRO A 94 -22.53 -3.43 5.76
N ASP A 95 -22.92 -4.35 4.88
CA ASP A 95 -22.45 -5.74 4.93
C ASP A 95 -21.01 -5.89 4.45
N GLY A 96 -20.46 -4.88 3.79
CA GLY A 96 -19.06 -4.83 3.39
C GLY A 96 -18.62 -3.51 2.80
N VAL A 97 -17.29 -3.32 2.76
CA VAL A 97 -16.59 -2.21 2.09
C VAL A 97 -15.70 -2.81 0.99
N ILE A 98 -15.85 -2.33 -0.23
CA ILE A 98 -15.12 -2.81 -1.41
C ILE A 98 -14.21 -1.70 -1.93
N GLY A 99 -12.90 -1.91 -1.93
CA GLY A 99 -11.92 -0.99 -2.51
C GLY A 99 -11.56 -1.41 -3.93
N ILE A 100 -11.68 -0.49 -4.90
CA ILE A 100 -11.35 -0.71 -6.31
C ILE A 100 -10.41 0.40 -6.77
N GLY A 101 -9.13 0.10 -6.92
CA GLY A 101 -8.12 1.11 -7.27
C GLY A 101 -6.70 0.65 -6.98
N GLY A 102 -5.79 1.59 -6.85
CA GLY A 102 -4.40 1.36 -6.45
C GLY A 102 -4.24 1.19 -4.93
N GLY A 103 -2.99 1.18 -4.46
CA GLY A 103 -2.65 1.04 -3.04
C GLY A 103 -3.35 2.06 -2.15
N SER A 104 -3.41 3.32 -2.57
CA SER A 104 -4.09 4.40 -1.84
C SER A 104 -5.57 4.12 -1.64
N THR A 105 -6.26 3.64 -2.68
CA THR A 105 -7.69 3.25 -2.58
C THR A 105 -7.87 2.05 -1.64
N MET A 106 -6.94 1.08 -1.68
CA MET A 106 -6.96 -0.05 -0.75
C MET A 106 -6.82 0.41 0.69
N ASP A 107 -5.90 1.35 0.94
CA ASP A 107 -5.68 1.91 2.26
C ASP A 107 -6.92 2.69 2.76
N LEU A 108 -7.55 3.51 1.92
CA LEU A 108 -8.82 4.17 2.26
C LEU A 108 -9.91 3.13 2.59
N ALA A 109 -10.06 2.07 1.80
CA ALA A 109 -11.07 1.05 2.04
C ALA A 109 -10.87 0.32 3.37
N LYS A 110 -9.64 -0.06 3.71
CA LYS A 110 -9.29 -0.63 5.01
C LYS A 110 -9.65 0.31 6.15
N ALA A 111 -9.20 1.57 6.04
CA ALA A 111 -9.40 2.56 7.09
C ALA A 111 -10.89 2.87 7.30
N VAL A 112 -11.68 3.06 6.24
CA VAL A 112 -13.14 3.27 6.36
C VAL A 112 -13.81 2.04 6.99
N ALA A 113 -13.46 0.82 6.57
CA ALA A 113 -14.01 -0.40 7.16
C ALA A 113 -13.72 -0.51 8.67
N LEU A 114 -12.54 -0.06 9.12
CA LEU A 114 -12.17 0.02 10.53
C LEU A 114 -12.94 1.12 11.26
N MET A 115 -13.01 2.32 10.70
CA MET A 115 -13.59 3.48 11.38
C MET A 115 -15.12 3.42 11.48
N LEU A 116 -15.78 2.58 10.71
CA LEU A 116 -17.21 2.31 10.88
C LEU A 116 -17.53 1.56 12.19
N THR A 117 -16.57 0.85 12.76
CA THR A 117 -16.72 0.07 14.00
C THR A 117 -15.92 0.64 15.18
N ASN A 118 -15.03 1.59 14.93
CA ASN A 118 -14.18 2.22 15.95
C ASN A 118 -14.49 3.72 16.04
N PRO A 119 -14.62 4.28 17.27
CA PRO A 119 -14.94 5.70 17.45
C PRO A 119 -13.71 6.60 17.29
N GLY A 120 -13.93 7.89 17.15
CA GLY A 120 -12.86 8.91 17.08
C GLY A 120 -12.35 9.15 15.67
N SER A 121 -11.18 9.72 15.55
CA SER A 121 -10.50 9.98 14.28
C SER A 121 -9.55 8.83 13.92
N SER A 122 -9.38 8.57 12.64
CA SER A 122 -8.40 7.60 12.15
C SER A 122 -6.96 7.96 12.54
N ALA A 123 -6.67 9.24 12.77
CA ALA A 123 -5.37 9.71 13.28
C ALA A 123 -5.02 9.14 14.67
N ASP A 124 -6.03 8.89 15.51
CA ASP A 124 -5.84 8.35 16.87
C ASP A 124 -5.31 6.91 16.86
N TYR A 125 -5.49 6.21 15.73
CA TYR A 125 -5.13 4.79 15.57
C TYR A 125 -3.82 4.58 14.80
N GLN A 126 -3.13 5.63 14.37
CA GLN A 126 -1.83 5.50 13.71
C GLN A 126 -0.78 4.93 14.66
N GLY A 127 -0.36 3.70 14.41
CA GLY A 127 0.56 2.92 15.24
C GLY A 127 0.34 1.42 15.11
N TRP A 128 0.70 0.67 16.13
CA TRP A 128 0.63 -0.78 16.14
C TRP A 128 -0.42 -1.28 17.15
N ASP A 129 -1.38 -2.05 16.65
CA ASP A 129 -2.40 -2.78 17.44
C ASP A 129 -3.25 -1.87 18.36
N LEU A 130 -3.55 -0.65 17.90
CA LEU A 130 -4.39 0.32 18.62
C LEU A 130 -5.89 0.14 18.33
N ILE A 131 -6.26 -0.61 17.30
CA ILE A 131 -7.65 -0.89 16.91
C ILE A 131 -8.28 -1.87 17.91
N ASN A 132 -9.46 -1.54 18.43
CA ASN A 132 -10.14 -2.33 19.44
C ASN A 132 -11.25 -3.24 18.87
N ASN A 133 -11.93 -2.79 17.82
CA ASN A 133 -13.04 -3.54 17.22
C ASN A 133 -12.66 -4.04 15.82
N PRO A 134 -13.10 -5.24 15.42
CA PRO A 134 -12.90 -5.73 14.06
C PRO A 134 -13.48 -4.77 13.00
N ALA A 135 -12.83 -4.70 11.85
CA ALA A 135 -13.38 -4.03 10.69
C ALA A 135 -14.68 -4.71 10.21
N ILE A 136 -15.49 -3.98 9.48
CA ILE A 136 -16.54 -4.57 8.65
C ILE A 136 -15.87 -5.45 7.58
N TYR A 137 -16.54 -6.51 7.10
CA TYR A 137 -16.08 -7.31 5.97
C TYR A 137 -15.61 -6.40 4.83
N HIS A 138 -14.41 -6.65 4.33
CA HIS A 138 -13.84 -5.79 3.31
C HIS A 138 -13.09 -6.58 2.24
N VAL A 139 -13.17 -6.06 1.00
CA VAL A 139 -12.65 -6.69 -0.22
C VAL A 139 -11.73 -5.74 -0.96
N ALA A 140 -10.57 -6.24 -1.40
CA ALA A 140 -9.66 -5.49 -2.27
C ALA A 140 -9.77 -5.95 -3.72
N ILE A 141 -9.79 -4.99 -4.63
CA ILE A 141 -9.75 -5.19 -6.09
C ILE A 141 -8.69 -4.24 -6.66
N PRO A 142 -7.42 -4.64 -6.66
CA PRO A 142 -6.33 -3.78 -7.11
C PRO A 142 -6.36 -3.58 -8.63
N THR A 143 -6.18 -2.33 -9.07
CA THR A 143 -6.01 -1.92 -10.46
C THR A 143 -4.58 -1.49 -10.80
N LEU A 144 -3.71 -1.51 -9.80
CA LEU A 144 -2.27 -1.38 -9.89
C LEU A 144 -1.62 -2.52 -9.10
N SER A 145 -0.40 -2.89 -9.46
CA SER A 145 0.33 -3.98 -8.81
C SER A 145 1.71 -3.53 -8.35
N GLY A 146 2.04 -3.84 -7.09
CA GLY A 146 3.36 -3.57 -6.52
C GLY A 146 3.35 -3.26 -5.03
N THR A 147 2.37 -2.51 -4.53
CA THR A 147 2.36 -2.06 -3.12
C THR A 147 2.14 -3.18 -2.11
N GLY A 148 1.52 -4.30 -2.52
CA GLY A 148 1.10 -5.37 -1.59
C GLY A 148 0.04 -4.92 -0.59
N ALA A 149 -0.58 -3.74 -0.80
CA ALA A 149 -1.62 -3.22 0.09
C ALA A 149 -2.80 -4.19 0.22
N GLU A 150 -3.08 -5.00 -0.80
CA GLU A 150 -4.13 -5.99 -0.81
C GLU A 150 -3.93 -7.12 0.21
N VAL A 151 -2.70 -7.33 0.70
CA VAL A 151 -2.38 -8.41 1.65
C VAL A 151 -1.76 -7.93 2.96
N SER A 152 -1.32 -6.68 3.02
CA SER A 152 -0.65 -6.14 4.20
C SER A 152 -1.60 -5.94 5.38
N ARG A 153 -1.05 -6.03 6.62
CA ARG A 153 -1.78 -5.70 7.85
C ARG A 153 -1.68 -4.22 8.23
N THR A 154 -1.43 -3.38 7.23
CA THR A 154 -1.27 -1.94 7.42
C THR A 154 -2.18 -1.18 6.46
N THR A 155 -2.67 -0.04 6.86
CA THR A 155 -3.17 1.02 6.00
C THR A 155 -2.32 2.26 6.25
N VAL A 156 -1.57 2.71 5.23
CA VAL A 156 -0.61 3.81 5.36
C VAL A 156 -1.33 5.13 5.13
N LEU A 157 -1.28 6.02 6.12
CA LEU A 157 -2.01 7.29 6.08
C LEU A 157 -1.10 8.45 6.47
N THR A 158 -1.28 9.58 5.83
CA THR A 158 -0.70 10.85 6.25
C THR A 158 -1.63 11.51 7.28
N GLY A 159 -1.16 11.58 8.51
CA GLY A 159 -1.83 12.27 9.60
C GLY A 159 -1.34 13.72 9.73
N PRO A 160 -1.88 14.47 10.70
CA PRO A 160 -1.49 15.87 10.92
C PRO A 160 -0.03 16.02 11.37
N GLU A 161 0.53 15.02 12.04
CA GLU A 161 1.86 15.08 12.64
C GLU A 161 2.86 14.10 12.03
N LYS A 162 2.37 13.04 11.37
CA LYS A 162 3.22 11.94 10.89
C LYS A 162 2.59 11.20 9.71
N LYS A 163 3.41 10.59 8.88
CA LYS A 163 3.00 9.55 7.95
C LYS A 163 3.28 8.20 8.63
N LEU A 164 2.23 7.48 9.00
CA LEU A 164 2.33 6.20 9.70
C LEU A 164 1.09 5.37 9.46
N GLY A 165 1.26 4.06 9.33
CA GLY A 165 0.14 3.14 9.15
C GLY A 165 -0.69 2.93 10.42
N ILE A 166 -1.95 2.59 10.24
CA ILE A 166 -2.73 1.84 11.24
C ILE A 166 -2.39 0.38 11.02
N ASN A 167 -1.66 -0.22 11.94
CA ASN A 167 -1.19 -1.60 11.85
C ASN A 167 -2.02 -2.49 12.77
N SER A 168 -2.79 -3.39 12.21
CA SER A 168 -3.63 -4.31 12.98
C SER A 168 -3.99 -5.54 12.16
N ASP A 169 -4.29 -6.66 12.79
CA ASP A 169 -4.86 -7.82 12.10
C ASP A 169 -6.24 -7.49 11.49
N TYR A 170 -6.92 -6.49 12.02
CA TYR A 170 -8.21 -6.03 11.50
C TYR A 170 -8.13 -5.21 10.21
N THR A 171 -6.93 -4.77 9.78
CA THR A 171 -6.75 -4.12 8.47
C THR A 171 -6.65 -5.12 7.31
N VAL A 172 -6.33 -6.39 7.60
CA VAL A 172 -6.19 -7.40 6.56
C VAL A 172 -7.53 -7.70 5.92
N PHE A 173 -7.61 -7.53 4.60
CA PHE A 173 -8.82 -7.83 3.84
C PHE A 173 -9.31 -9.26 4.07
N ASP A 174 -10.61 -9.44 4.15
CA ASP A 174 -11.22 -10.77 4.25
C ASP A 174 -11.12 -11.53 2.93
N GLN A 175 -11.16 -10.78 1.81
CA GLN A 175 -11.11 -11.33 0.47
C GLN A 175 -10.42 -10.36 -0.49
N ILE A 176 -9.74 -10.91 -1.49
CA ILE A 176 -9.15 -10.14 -2.59
C ILE A 176 -9.52 -10.76 -3.93
N VAL A 177 -9.66 -9.91 -4.95
CA VAL A 177 -9.94 -10.29 -6.33
C VAL A 177 -8.83 -9.74 -7.21
N LEU A 178 -7.97 -10.62 -7.65
CA LEU A 178 -6.76 -10.32 -8.41
C LEU A 178 -7.00 -10.61 -9.90
N ASP A 179 -7.48 -9.61 -10.62
CA ASP A 179 -7.74 -9.70 -12.06
C ASP A 179 -6.67 -8.90 -12.83
N PRO A 180 -5.72 -9.57 -13.50
CA PRO A 180 -4.67 -8.89 -14.25
C PRO A 180 -5.17 -7.95 -15.36
N ASP A 181 -6.38 -8.16 -15.86
CA ASP A 181 -6.95 -7.32 -16.91
C ASP A 181 -7.28 -5.91 -16.41
N LEU A 182 -7.52 -5.74 -15.10
CA LEU A 182 -7.80 -4.44 -14.48
C LEU A 182 -6.57 -3.53 -14.42
N THR A 183 -5.36 -4.08 -14.55
CA THR A 183 -4.11 -3.32 -14.48
C THR A 183 -3.61 -2.86 -15.85
N SER A 184 -4.29 -3.24 -16.93
CA SER A 184 -3.83 -3.02 -18.30
C SER A 184 -3.84 -1.54 -18.74
N GLY A 185 -4.65 -0.71 -18.10
CA GLY A 185 -4.79 0.72 -18.38
C GLY A 185 -3.84 1.64 -17.60
N ALA A 186 -3.00 1.09 -16.73
CA ALA A 186 -2.09 1.89 -15.91
C ALA A 186 -1.04 2.62 -16.77
N PRO A 187 -0.77 3.94 -16.53
CA PRO A 187 0.32 4.65 -17.17
C PRO A 187 1.67 3.94 -16.94
N ALA A 188 2.53 3.92 -17.94
CA ALA A 188 3.77 3.15 -17.90
C ALA A 188 4.69 3.54 -16.74
N ASP A 189 4.81 4.85 -16.46
CA ASP A 189 5.61 5.36 -15.35
C ASP A 189 5.03 4.95 -13.99
N GLN A 190 3.71 5.08 -13.83
CA GLN A 190 3.02 4.67 -12.60
C GLN A 190 3.17 3.16 -12.37
N ARG A 191 2.99 2.37 -13.44
CA ARG A 191 3.22 0.92 -13.38
C ARG A 191 4.64 0.57 -12.97
N PHE A 192 5.62 1.33 -13.47
CA PHE A 192 7.02 1.14 -13.10
C PHE A 192 7.25 1.49 -11.62
N TYR A 193 6.85 2.68 -11.18
CA TYR A 193 7.08 3.11 -9.80
C TYR A 193 6.40 2.18 -8.78
N THR A 194 5.18 1.77 -9.07
CA THR A 194 4.45 0.83 -8.20
C THR A 194 5.08 -0.56 -8.23
N GLY A 195 5.53 -1.03 -9.41
CA GLY A 195 6.21 -2.31 -9.53
C GLY A 195 7.59 -2.34 -8.85
N MET A 196 8.31 -1.20 -8.87
CA MET A 196 9.57 -1.07 -8.15
C MET A 196 9.37 -1.05 -6.63
N ASP A 197 8.25 -0.59 -6.15
CA ASP A 197 7.89 -0.73 -4.73
C ASP A 197 7.93 -2.21 -4.30
N CYS A 198 7.32 -3.10 -5.10
CA CYS A 198 7.42 -4.55 -4.85
C CYS A 198 8.87 -5.06 -4.88
N TYR A 199 9.66 -4.63 -5.86
CA TYR A 199 11.07 -5.01 -5.96
C TYR A 199 11.86 -4.58 -4.71
N ILE A 200 11.66 -3.34 -4.26
CA ILE A 200 12.28 -2.79 -3.05
C ILE A 200 11.82 -3.53 -1.79
N HIS A 201 10.53 -3.87 -1.67
CA HIS A 201 10.02 -4.75 -0.62
C HIS A 201 10.81 -6.05 -0.53
N CYS A 202 11.07 -6.68 -1.69
CA CYS A 202 11.83 -7.92 -1.75
C CYS A 202 13.30 -7.72 -1.32
N VAL A 203 13.96 -6.67 -1.81
CA VAL A 203 15.34 -6.37 -1.40
C VAL A 203 15.43 -6.17 0.10
N GLU A 204 14.55 -5.35 0.68
CA GLU A 204 14.57 -5.04 2.11
C GLU A 204 14.17 -6.22 3.01
N SER A 205 13.19 -7.02 2.58
CA SER A 205 12.75 -8.18 3.35
C SER A 205 13.73 -9.34 3.32
N LEU A 206 14.39 -9.57 2.16
CA LEU A 206 15.34 -10.67 1.98
C LEU A 206 16.73 -10.41 2.57
N THR A 207 17.08 -9.12 2.75
CA THR A 207 18.35 -8.73 3.38
C THR A 207 18.21 -8.34 4.84
N GLY A 208 16.97 -8.24 5.34
CA GLY A 208 16.67 -7.77 6.69
C GLY A 208 16.93 -8.79 7.78
N THR A 209 17.12 -8.30 9.00
CA THR A 209 17.36 -9.13 10.20
C THR A 209 16.11 -9.91 10.65
N PHE A 210 14.93 -9.54 10.16
CA PHE A 210 13.67 -10.24 10.44
C PHE A 210 13.35 -11.34 9.43
N LEU A 211 14.28 -11.64 8.51
CA LEU A 211 14.15 -12.71 7.53
C LEU A 211 13.81 -14.04 8.23
N ASN A 212 12.85 -14.74 7.67
CA ASN A 212 12.43 -16.05 8.12
C ASN A 212 11.95 -16.91 6.93
N ALA A 213 11.66 -18.19 7.15
CA ALA A 213 11.31 -19.11 6.07
C ALA A 213 10.06 -18.67 5.27
N PHE A 214 9.08 -18.01 5.89
CA PHE A 214 7.90 -17.51 5.20
C PHE A 214 8.26 -16.31 4.32
N SER A 215 8.86 -15.27 4.90
CA SER A 215 9.25 -14.08 4.15
C SER A 215 10.23 -14.39 3.03
N GLN A 216 11.16 -15.33 3.25
CA GLN A 216 12.10 -15.79 2.23
C GLN A 216 11.37 -16.42 1.05
N SER A 217 10.49 -17.40 1.31
CA SER A 217 9.78 -18.13 0.24
C SER A 217 8.93 -17.18 -0.63
N TYR A 218 8.25 -16.24 -0.02
CA TYR A 218 7.45 -15.24 -0.75
C TYR A 218 8.34 -14.21 -1.46
N GLY A 219 9.35 -13.68 -0.78
CA GLY A 219 10.22 -12.63 -1.30
C GLY A 219 11.07 -13.10 -2.49
N GLU A 220 11.65 -14.31 -2.44
CA GLU A 220 12.40 -14.88 -3.56
C GLU A 220 11.49 -15.01 -4.78
N LYS A 221 10.28 -15.56 -4.61
CA LYS A 221 9.35 -15.68 -5.75
C LYS A 221 8.90 -14.34 -6.32
N ALA A 222 8.63 -13.36 -5.46
CA ALA A 222 8.28 -12.01 -5.90
C ALA A 222 9.43 -11.33 -6.64
N MET A 223 10.66 -11.48 -6.14
CA MET A 223 11.87 -10.97 -6.78
C MET A 223 12.05 -11.53 -8.19
N ASP A 224 11.92 -12.84 -8.36
CA ASP A 224 12.01 -13.51 -9.66
C ASP A 224 10.96 -12.96 -10.63
N LEU A 225 9.71 -12.82 -10.19
CA LEU A 225 8.64 -12.26 -11.01
C LEU A 225 8.88 -10.80 -11.39
N CYS A 226 9.43 -9.97 -10.50
CA CYS A 226 9.84 -8.60 -10.82
C CYS A 226 10.93 -8.59 -11.91
N ARG A 227 11.94 -9.46 -11.81
CA ARG A 227 12.99 -9.60 -12.82
C ARG A 227 12.43 -10.03 -14.17
N GLU A 228 11.55 -11.04 -14.19
CA GLU A 228 10.88 -11.47 -15.42
C GLU A 228 10.08 -10.33 -16.08
N VAL A 229 9.44 -9.45 -15.28
CA VAL A 229 8.66 -8.32 -15.81
C VAL A 229 9.52 -7.17 -16.29
N PHE A 230 10.55 -6.79 -15.52
CA PHE A 230 11.28 -5.55 -15.76
C PHE A 230 12.62 -5.74 -16.49
N LEU A 231 13.20 -6.95 -16.44
CA LEU A 231 14.45 -7.27 -17.14
C LEU A 231 14.27 -8.17 -18.36
N GLU A 232 13.32 -9.10 -18.36
CA GLU A 232 13.24 -10.13 -19.41
C GLU A 232 12.18 -9.86 -20.47
N HIS A 233 11.19 -8.99 -20.20
CA HIS A 233 10.04 -8.72 -21.08
C HIS A 233 9.26 -9.98 -21.53
N GLY A 234 9.07 -10.91 -20.60
CA GLY A 234 8.33 -12.13 -20.85
C GLY A 234 6.82 -11.91 -21.09
N PRO A 235 6.11 -12.94 -21.57
CA PRO A 235 4.65 -12.88 -21.72
C PRO A 235 3.96 -12.76 -20.37
N ASP A 236 2.70 -12.27 -20.40
CA ASP A 236 1.84 -12.09 -19.22
C ASP A 236 2.42 -11.21 -18.11
N SER A 237 3.04 -10.10 -18.49
CA SER A 237 3.68 -9.20 -17.52
C SER A 237 2.73 -8.63 -16.46
N ASN A 238 1.44 -8.45 -16.76
CA ASN A 238 0.44 -7.98 -15.78
C ASN A 238 0.10 -9.06 -14.75
N GLY A 239 -0.13 -10.30 -15.18
CA GLY A 239 -0.36 -11.42 -14.26
C GLY A 239 0.84 -11.68 -13.37
N LYS A 240 2.05 -11.64 -13.92
CA LYS A 240 3.30 -11.78 -13.17
C LYS A 240 3.49 -10.67 -12.15
N LEU A 241 3.27 -9.40 -12.53
CA LEU A 241 3.43 -8.27 -11.63
C LEU A 241 2.38 -8.28 -10.52
N MET A 242 1.14 -8.68 -10.82
CA MET A 242 0.10 -8.84 -9.82
C MET A 242 0.45 -9.91 -8.79
N MET A 243 1.00 -11.05 -9.24
CA MET A 243 1.47 -12.09 -8.31
C MET A 243 2.74 -11.67 -7.57
N ALA A 244 3.63 -10.87 -8.18
CA ALA A 244 4.77 -10.29 -7.49
C ALA A 244 4.31 -9.36 -6.36
N SER A 245 3.33 -8.48 -6.61
CA SER A 245 2.72 -7.61 -5.59
C SER A 245 2.19 -8.41 -4.40
N TYR A 246 1.39 -9.44 -4.70
CA TYR A 246 0.85 -10.34 -3.68
C TYR A 246 1.97 -11.00 -2.84
N PHE A 247 2.95 -11.62 -3.49
CA PHE A 247 4.04 -12.31 -2.78
C PHE A 247 4.98 -11.33 -2.07
N GLY A 248 5.31 -10.19 -2.66
CA GLY A 248 6.11 -9.15 -2.04
C GLY A 248 5.43 -8.57 -0.80
N GLY A 249 4.12 -8.29 -0.88
CA GLY A 249 3.31 -7.89 0.26
C GLY A 249 3.28 -8.94 1.38
N MET A 250 3.17 -10.23 1.03
CA MET A 250 3.28 -11.33 2.01
C MET A 250 4.68 -11.41 2.61
N SER A 251 5.75 -11.19 1.84
CA SER A 251 7.12 -11.20 2.34
C SER A 251 7.32 -10.15 3.44
N ILE A 252 6.93 -8.90 3.19
CA ILE A 252 7.06 -7.84 4.20
C ILE A 252 6.08 -8.00 5.37
N ALA A 253 4.91 -8.63 5.16
CA ALA A 253 3.99 -8.94 6.25
C ALA A 253 4.60 -9.94 7.24
N TYR A 254 5.39 -10.90 6.78
CA TYR A 254 6.09 -11.86 7.63
C TYR A 254 7.47 -11.38 8.12
N SER A 255 7.97 -10.26 7.61
CA SER A 255 9.23 -9.63 8.03
C SER A 255 9.03 -8.13 8.29
N GLN A 256 9.64 -7.28 7.51
CA GLN A 256 9.46 -5.82 7.51
C GLN A 256 10.15 -5.22 6.28
N VAL A 257 9.81 -4.01 5.92
CA VAL A 257 10.61 -3.12 5.06
C VAL A 257 11.78 -2.50 5.82
N GLY A 258 12.62 -1.69 5.18
CA GLY A 258 13.86 -1.20 5.78
C GLY A 258 14.17 0.27 5.55
N ILE A 259 15.42 0.56 5.19
CA ILE A 259 15.98 1.93 5.08
C ILE A 259 15.26 2.75 4.02
N CYS A 260 14.97 2.16 2.87
CA CYS A 260 14.33 2.85 1.76
C CYS A 260 12.97 3.40 2.20
N HIS A 261 12.14 2.56 2.79
CA HIS A 261 10.83 2.96 3.26
C HIS A 261 10.89 3.96 4.40
N ALA A 262 11.85 3.83 5.33
CA ALA A 262 12.03 4.79 6.39
C ALA A 262 12.35 6.20 5.86
N LEU A 263 13.20 6.30 4.83
CA LEU A 263 13.55 7.57 4.20
C LEU A 263 12.42 8.10 3.30
N SER A 264 11.79 7.24 2.51
CA SER A 264 10.73 7.65 1.57
C SER A 264 9.51 8.24 2.29
N TYR A 265 9.21 7.81 3.52
CA TYR A 265 8.12 8.40 4.31
C TYR A 265 8.39 9.86 4.64
N GLY A 266 9.64 10.22 4.95
CA GLY A 266 10.03 11.62 5.13
C GLY A 266 9.89 12.44 3.85
N LEU A 267 10.32 11.90 2.69
CA LEU A 267 10.14 12.53 1.38
C LEU A 267 8.66 12.76 1.07
N SER A 268 7.84 11.73 1.21
CA SER A 268 6.40 11.85 0.96
C SER A 268 5.71 12.83 1.88
N PHE A 269 6.09 12.86 3.17
CA PHE A 269 5.45 13.74 4.15
C PHE A 269 5.72 15.22 3.91
N VAL A 270 6.92 15.57 3.44
CA VAL A 270 7.32 16.98 3.27
C VAL A 270 7.19 17.47 1.84
N LEU A 271 7.40 16.60 0.85
CA LEU A 271 7.38 16.94 -0.57
C LEU A 271 6.08 16.51 -1.27
N ASP A 272 5.16 15.89 -0.54
CA ASP A 272 3.89 15.36 -1.07
C ASP A 272 4.08 14.39 -2.25
N LEU A 273 5.16 13.61 -2.22
CA LEU A 273 5.47 12.63 -3.24
C LEU A 273 4.66 11.35 -3.04
N HIS A 274 4.12 10.82 -4.12
CA HIS A 274 3.51 9.49 -4.10
C HIS A 274 4.51 8.42 -3.66
N HIS A 275 4.02 7.43 -2.92
CA HIS A 275 4.82 6.39 -2.29
C HIS A 275 5.80 5.70 -3.25
N GLY A 276 5.33 5.22 -4.40
CA GLY A 276 6.17 4.48 -5.35
C GLY A 276 7.33 5.30 -5.91
N ILE A 277 7.11 6.55 -6.32
CA ILE A 277 8.19 7.42 -6.80
C ILE A 277 9.11 7.84 -5.65
N GLY A 278 8.57 8.09 -4.45
CA GLY A 278 9.36 8.39 -3.25
C GLY A 278 10.31 7.25 -2.90
N ASN A 279 9.85 6.00 -2.99
CA ASN A 279 10.69 4.81 -2.81
C ASN A 279 11.76 4.70 -3.90
N CYS A 280 11.42 4.91 -5.17
CA CYS A 280 12.41 4.88 -6.26
C CYS A 280 13.51 5.93 -6.05
N ILE A 281 13.15 7.16 -5.65
CA ILE A 281 14.11 8.24 -5.38
C ILE A 281 15.03 7.85 -4.22
N ALA A 282 14.47 7.44 -3.08
CA ALA A 282 15.27 7.05 -1.92
C ALA A 282 16.19 5.88 -2.25
N PHE A 283 15.69 4.85 -2.93
CA PHE A 283 16.42 3.63 -3.20
C PHE A 283 17.66 3.84 -4.08
N ASP A 284 17.59 4.75 -5.05
CA ASP A 284 18.71 5.05 -5.95
C ASP A 284 19.96 5.59 -5.21
N TYR A 285 19.80 6.10 -4.00
CA TYR A 285 20.90 6.60 -3.15
C TYR A 285 21.36 5.60 -2.06
N LEU A 286 20.82 4.37 -2.08
CA LEU A 286 21.09 3.36 -1.04
C LEU A 286 22.09 2.28 -1.47
N GLU A 287 22.97 2.55 -2.42
CA GLU A 287 23.97 1.60 -2.92
C GLU A 287 24.94 1.13 -1.78
N GLU A 288 25.20 1.97 -0.78
CA GLU A 288 25.98 1.62 0.41
C GLU A 288 25.35 0.43 1.19
N PHE A 289 24.02 0.36 1.20
CA PHE A 289 23.26 -0.63 1.99
C PHE A 289 22.75 -1.81 1.15
N TYR A 290 22.41 -1.55 -0.12
CA TYR A 290 21.82 -2.53 -1.04
C TYR A 290 22.54 -2.52 -2.40
N PRO A 291 23.86 -2.83 -2.46
CA PRO A 291 24.67 -2.62 -3.67
C PRO A 291 24.15 -3.37 -4.89
N GLU A 292 23.75 -4.64 -4.72
CA GLU A 292 23.22 -5.46 -5.83
C GLU A 292 21.82 -5.01 -6.24
N GLY A 293 20.95 -4.74 -5.25
CA GLY A 293 19.59 -4.28 -5.49
C GLY A 293 19.54 -2.94 -6.22
N VAL A 294 20.36 -1.96 -5.82
CA VAL A 294 20.40 -0.66 -6.47
C VAL A 294 20.98 -0.76 -7.89
N ARG A 295 21.99 -1.59 -8.11
CA ARG A 295 22.53 -1.83 -9.46
C ARG A 295 21.46 -2.40 -10.40
N GLU A 296 20.74 -3.44 -9.96
CA GLU A 296 19.68 -4.07 -10.74
C GLU A 296 18.49 -3.12 -10.97
N PHE A 297 18.12 -2.34 -9.96
CA PHE A 297 17.10 -1.29 -10.07
C PHE A 297 17.45 -0.25 -11.15
N ARG A 298 18.71 0.20 -11.21
CA ARG A 298 19.18 1.15 -12.23
C ARG A 298 19.15 0.53 -13.63
N GLU A 299 19.43 -0.77 -13.77
CA GLU A 299 19.27 -1.49 -15.03
C GLU A 299 17.80 -1.53 -15.48
N MET A 300 16.88 -1.79 -14.54
CA MET A 300 15.43 -1.74 -14.81
C MET A 300 14.99 -0.34 -15.26
N MET A 301 15.47 0.72 -14.58
CA MET A 301 15.18 2.12 -14.98
C MET A 301 15.67 2.42 -16.39
N GLU A 302 16.90 2.06 -16.72
CA GLU A 302 17.47 2.27 -18.06
C GLU A 302 16.64 1.57 -19.12
N LYS A 303 16.28 0.31 -18.89
CA LYS A 303 15.52 -0.52 -19.81
C LYS A 303 14.12 0.00 -20.09
N HIS A 304 13.50 0.64 -19.11
CA HIS A 304 12.16 1.24 -19.21
C HIS A 304 12.18 2.75 -19.51
N GLY A 305 13.36 3.36 -19.69
CA GLY A 305 13.52 4.78 -20.01
C GLY A 305 13.11 5.71 -18.87
N ILE A 306 13.08 5.22 -17.63
CA ILE A 306 12.66 5.98 -16.46
C ILE A 306 13.76 6.93 -16.00
N LYS A 307 13.38 8.17 -15.73
CA LYS A 307 14.26 9.20 -15.18
C LYS A 307 13.66 9.74 -13.89
N LEU A 308 14.35 9.53 -12.79
CA LEU A 308 13.96 10.09 -11.50
C LEU A 308 14.33 11.57 -11.40
N PRO A 309 13.51 12.39 -10.74
CA PRO A 309 13.89 13.75 -10.37
C PRO A 309 15.11 13.74 -9.45
N ARG A 310 15.94 14.77 -9.57
CA ARG A 310 17.20 14.93 -8.82
C ARG A 310 17.21 16.25 -8.09
N GLY A 311 17.94 16.31 -6.97
CA GLY A 311 18.14 17.56 -6.23
C GLY A 311 16.87 18.11 -5.58
N LEU A 312 15.91 17.26 -5.26
CA LEU A 312 14.65 17.66 -4.64
C LEU A 312 14.83 18.33 -3.28
N VAL A 313 15.86 17.94 -2.55
CA VAL A 313 16.20 18.46 -1.23
C VAL A 313 17.20 19.61 -1.32
N SER A 314 17.75 19.87 -2.49
CA SER A 314 18.72 20.94 -2.73
C SER A 314 18.08 22.32 -2.50
N GLY A 315 18.61 23.08 -1.53
CA GLY A 315 18.08 24.41 -1.18
C GLY A 315 16.88 24.38 -0.23
N MET A 316 16.48 23.21 0.26
CA MET A 316 15.43 23.10 1.26
C MET A 316 15.84 23.76 2.59
N GLY A 317 14.89 24.40 3.26
CA GLY A 317 15.11 24.99 4.58
C GLY A 317 15.41 23.92 5.64
N SER A 318 16.22 24.28 6.63
CA SER A 318 16.60 23.36 7.72
C SER A 318 15.39 22.76 8.44
N ASN A 319 14.31 23.52 8.61
CA ASN A 319 13.10 23.05 9.31
C ASN A 319 12.38 21.91 8.56
N ASP A 320 12.31 21.96 7.24
CA ASP A 320 11.63 20.93 6.46
C ASP A 320 12.51 19.67 6.36
N LEU A 321 13.82 19.84 6.24
CA LEU A 321 14.75 18.73 6.33
C LEU A 321 14.71 18.06 7.71
N ASP A 322 14.60 18.83 8.80
CA ASP A 322 14.46 18.29 10.14
C ASP A 322 13.14 17.52 10.32
N LYS A 323 12.03 17.99 9.74
CA LYS A 323 10.76 17.23 9.71
C LYS A 323 10.90 15.89 8.99
N MET A 324 11.56 15.88 7.81
CA MET A 324 11.83 14.62 7.08
C MET A 324 12.58 13.62 7.96
N ILE A 325 13.61 14.09 8.65
CA ILE A 325 14.43 13.26 9.54
C ILE A 325 13.60 12.76 10.73
N ASP A 326 12.77 13.61 11.32
CA ASP A 326 11.92 13.24 12.45
C ASP A 326 10.91 12.15 12.06
N VAL A 327 10.28 12.26 10.88
CA VAL A 327 9.40 11.22 10.34
C VAL A 327 10.15 9.90 10.15
N ALA A 328 11.36 9.92 9.62
CA ALA A 328 12.16 8.71 9.43
C ALA A 328 12.57 8.07 10.78
N LEU A 329 12.96 8.88 11.75
CA LEU A 329 13.52 8.39 13.04
C LEU A 329 12.50 7.66 13.92
N VAL A 330 11.20 7.91 13.79
CA VAL A 330 10.18 7.24 14.60
C VAL A 330 9.82 5.83 14.10
N LEU A 331 10.40 5.40 13.00
CA LEU A 331 10.13 4.12 12.35
C LEU A 331 11.08 3.01 12.84
N ASP A 332 11.26 2.88 14.16
CA ASP A 332 12.17 1.91 14.79
C ASP A 332 12.11 0.50 14.15
N PRO A 333 10.94 -0.13 13.88
CA PRO A 333 10.90 -1.48 13.32
C PRO A 333 11.54 -1.60 11.93
N LEU A 334 11.52 -0.56 11.11
CA LEU A 334 12.11 -0.55 9.78
C LEU A 334 13.64 -0.52 9.88
N TRP A 335 14.13 0.34 10.75
CA TRP A 335 15.55 0.45 11.04
C TRP A 335 16.11 -0.83 11.68
N GLU A 336 15.38 -1.43 12.61
CA GLU A 336 15.76 -2.69 13.25
C GLU A 336 15.81 -3.84 12.25
N ASN A 337 14.85 -3.90 11.31
CA ASN A 337 14.91 -4.90 10.25
C ASN A 337 16.16 -4.74 9.39
N ALA A 338 16.48 -3.53 8.97
CA ALA A 338 17.60 -3.28 8.09
C ALA A 338 18.97 -3.44 8.75
N LEU A 339 19.13 -2.97 9.99
CA LEU A 339 20.42 -2.75 10.62
C LEU A 339 20.57 -3.43 12.00
N GLY A 340 19.51 -4.08 12.47
CA GLY A 340 19.48 -4.71 13.78
C GLY A 340 19.21 -3.73 14.94
N PRO A 341 19.26 -4.22 16.19
CA PRO A 341 18.82 -3.46 17.37
C PRO A 341 19.72 -2.24 17.68
N ASP A 342 20.93 -2.24 17.18
CA ASP A 342 21.90 -1.15 17.37
C ASP A 342 21.84 -0.07 16.26
N TRP A 343 20.81 -0.05 15.45
CA TRP A 343 20.67 0.81 14.27
C TRP A 343 20.94 2.30 14.56
N LYS A 344 20.59 2.80 15.76
CA LYS A 344 20.80 4.20 16.17
C LYS A 344 22.27 4.61 16.20
N LYS A 345 23.19 3.64 16.29
CA LYS A 345 24.64 3.90 16.22
C LYS A 345 25.13 4.07 14.78
N ILE A 346 24.38 3.52 13.81
CA ILE A 346 24.71 3.53 12.37
C ILE A 346 23.98 4.69 11.70
N MET A 347 22.66 4.75 11.89
CA MET A 347 21.77 5.76 11.28
C MET A 347 21.50 6.87 12.29
N THR A 348 22.52 7.70 12.49
CA THR A 348 22.39 8.93 13.28
C THR A 348 21.58 9.98 12.51
N ARG A 349 21.07 10.98 13.23
CA ARG A 349 20.38 12.13 12.62
C ARG A 349 21.22 12.77 11.50
N ASP A 350 22.55 12.88 11.70
CA ASP A 350 23.45 13.46 10.71
C ASP A 350 23.62 12.55 9.48
N LYS A 351 23.68 11.23 9.66
CA LYS A 351 23.74 10.28 8.53
C LYS A 351 22.46 10.32 7.70
N ILE A 352 21.29 10.40 8.32
CA ILE A 352 20.00 10.55 7.62
C ILE A 352 19.97 11.89 6.86
N ARG A 353 20.44 12.97 7.49
CA ARG A 353 20.56 14.28 6.82
C ARG A 353 21.45 14.21 5.59
N GLU A 354 22.62 13.58 5.69
CA GLU A 354 23.55 13.38 4.57
C GLU A 354 22.88 12.63 3.40
N LEU A 355 22.10 11.59 3.70
CA LEU A 355 21.38 10.83 2.67
C LEU A 355 20.32 11.70 1.97
N TYR A 356 19.50 12.42 2.73
CA TYR A 356 18.50 13.31 2.13
C TYR A 356 19.13 14.43 1.28
N GLN A 357 20.25 15.00 1.73
CA GLN A 357 20.93 16.05 0.97
C GLN A 357 21.51 15.61 -0.37
N LYS A 358 21.65 14.30 -0.60
CA LYS A 358 22.03 13.74 -1.90
C LYS A 358 20.86 13.61 -2.87
N MET A 359 19.61 13.53 -2.36
CA MET A 359 18.37 13.38 -3.11
C MET A 359 17.86 14.73 -3.61
#